data_dc554b0a56c859e369787656fc512109
#
_entry.id   dc554b0a56c859e369787656fc512109
#
_cell.length_a   1.000
_cell.length_b   1.000
_cell.length_c   1.000
_cell.angle_alpha   90.00
_cell.angle_beta   90.00
_cell.angle_gamma   90.00
#
_symmetry.space_group_name_H-M   'P 1'
#
loop_
_entity.id
_entity.type
_entity.pdbx_description
1 polymer ?
#
loop_
_entity_poly.entity_id
_entity_poly.type
_entity_poly.pdbx_seq_one_letter_code
_entity_poly.pdbx_strand_id
1 'polypeptide(L)'
;MTKGESLAVMMPNGRAALETLFAGLYGGFRVTMINLAAGNDAIAYAFEHCEARFASVGPDQQAQFAATCPDGLRPLPDDLDLGAQVPLHSLSSGDDALLMYTSGTTGQPKGVVHSHSSLLAGGWTTASAHALTEHDCGYCVLPICHINGLCVSVMGCLISGGQLLLAPKFSNSRFWSDIEAGAVTWFSVVPTIISHVLHCAQDPSXAVKAQLRXGRSASSAXAPDVQTAFEHRFGVPIIETMGMTETAAQMLSNPLPPAPRKIGSPGIAMGNQVAILRSDLSEAGDNEQGEIAIRGPNVMKEYLKNPDATRASFTPDGWLLSGDLGHRDEDGYVFVTGRLKELIIKGGENIAPREVDEALYAHADVVEAAAFAQPCATYGERVVAAVTLCAGSSVTAAELIDMCTRRLGAFKAPETVYVLEDLPKGPSGKIQRKKLAEMMLAATIGD
;
A
#
# COMPACT_ATOMS: atom_id res chain seq x y z
N MET A 1 -10.99 -23.18 -19.77
CA MET A 1 -10.55 -21.78 -20.02
C MET A 1 -9.42 -21.81 -21.05
N THR A 2 -9.37 -20.80 -21.90
CA THR A 2 -8.29 -20.63 -22.88
C THR A 2 -7.24 -19.65 -22.32
N LYS A 3 -6.02 -19.74 -22.89
CA LYS A 3 -4.91 -18.85 -22.48
C LYS A 3 -5.32 -17.38 -22.59
N GLY A 4 -5.02 -16.61 -21.56
CA GLY A 4 -5.28 -15.17 -21.51
C GLY A 4 -6.67 -14.80 -20.99
N GLU A 5 -7.59 -15.76 -20.82
CA GLU A 5 -8.88 -15.46 -20.21
C GLU A 5 -8.69 -15.01 -18.76
N SER A 6 -9.60 -14.16 -18.29
CA SER A 6 -9.59 -13.68 -16.90
C SER A 6 -10.26 -14.68 -15.96
N LEU A 7 -9.63 -14.86 -14.79
CA LEU A 7 -10.16 -15.64 -13.68
C LEU A 7 -10.26 -14.71 -12.46
N ALA A 8 -11.46 -14.54 -11.92
CA ALA A 8 -11.64 -13.76 -10.70
C ALA A 8 -11.51 -14.67 -9.47
N VAL A 9 -10.93 -14.14 -8.39
CA VAL A 9 -10.78 -14.87 -7.13
C VAL A 9 -11.45 -14.01 -6.04
N MET A 10 -12.53 -14.55 -5.48
CA MET A 10 -13.33 -13.86 -4.47
C MET A 10 -13.30 -14.66 -3.16
N MET A 11 -12.19 -14.52 -2.43
CA MET A 11 -12.04 -15.20 -1.14
C MET A 11 -11.04 -14.45 -0.26
N PRO A 12 -11.10 -14.62 1.06
CA PRO A 12 -10.18 -13.95 1.98
C PRO A 12 -8.77 -14.52 1.87
N ASN A 13 -7.82 -13.85 2.55
CA ASN A 13 -6.47 -14.38 2.71
C ASN A 13 -6.53 -15.81 3.25
N GLY A 14 -5.82 -16.70 2.60
CA GLY A 14 -5.75 -18.09 3.03
C GLY A 14 -5.12 -18.98 1.97
N ARG A 15 -4.92 -20.24 2.33
CA ARG A 15 -4.30 -21.22 1.45
C ARG A 15 -5.08 -21.38 0.13
N ALA A 16 -6.40 -21.46 0.20
CA ALA A 16 -7.23 -21.63 -1.01
C ALA A 16 -7.06 -20.46 -1.99
N ALA A 17 -6.98 -19.22 -1.46
CA ALA A 17 -6.75 -18.05 -2.32
C ALA A 17 -5.39 -18.11 -3.02
N LEU A 18 -4.35 -18.55 -2.30
CA LEU A 18 -3.01 -18.69 -2.89
C LEU A 18 -2.96 -19.81 -3.93
N GLU A 19 -3.57 -20.96 -3.62
CA GLU A 19 -3.64 -22.08 -4.57
C GLU A 19 -4.35 -21.66 -5.85
N THR A 20 -5.48 -20.94 -5.72
CA THR A 20 -6.23 -20.46 -6.89
C THR A 20 -5.41 -19.42 -7.68
N LEU A 21 -4.75 -18.49 -6.97
CA LEU A 21 -3.88 -17.51 -7.61
C LEU A 21 -2.80 -18.20 -8.46
N PHE A 22 -2.06 -19.12 -7.85
CA PHE A 22 -0.97 -19.79 -8.54
C PHE A 22 -1.46 -20.74 -9.64
N ALA A 23 -2.61 -21.40 -9.41
CA ALA A 23 -3.24 -22.24 -10.47
C ALA A 23 -3.60 -21.37 -11.69
N GLY A 24 -4.16 -20.18 -11.44
CA GLY A 24 -4.49 -19.24 -12.51
C GLY A 24 -3.26 -18.76 -13.26
N LEU A 25 -2.23 -18.33 -12.53
CA LEU A 25 -0.97 -17.87 -13.12
C LEU A 25 -0.30 -18.98 -13.94
N TYR A 26 -0.19 -20.16 -13.34
CA TYR A 26 0.45 -21.33 -13.99
C TYR A 26 -0.35 -21.82 -15.18
N GLY A 27 -1.68 -21.70 -15.11
CA GLY A 27 -2.58 -22.09 -16.21
C GLY A 27 -2.63 -21.10 -17.37
N GLY A 28 -1.99 -19.94 -17.22
CA GLY A 28 -1.95 -18.94 -18.30
C GLY A 28 -3.16 -18.00 -18.32
N PHE A 29 -3.79 -17.80 -17.16
CA PHE A 29 -4.95 -16.94 -17.03
C PHE A 29 -4.55 -15.61 -16.37
N ARG A 30 -5.25 -14.53 -16.72
CA ARG A 30 -5.07 -13.23 -16.03
C ARG A 30 -5.92 -13.26 -14.75
N VAL A 31 -5.26 -13.32 -13.61
CA VAL A 31 -5.95 -13.45 -12.31
C VAL A 31 -6.32 -12.06 -11.77
N THR A 32 -7.57 -11.95 -11.29
CA THR A 32 -8.07 -10.74 -10.63
C THR A 32 -8.46 -11.11 -9.19
N MET A 33 -7.73 -10.59 -8.21
CA MET A 33 -8.06 -10.78 -6.79
C MET A 33 -9.09 -9.73 -6.38
N ILE A 34 -10.29 -10.16 -6.01
CA ILE A 34 -11.40 -9.25 -5.68
C ILE A 34 -11.24 -8.74 -4.24
N ASN A 35 -11.37 -7.45 -4.07
CA ASN A 35 -11.32 -6.79 -2.76
C ASN A 35 -12.67 -6.95 -2.04
N LEU A 36 -12.75 -7.88 -1.11
CA LEU A 36 -13.98 -8.20 -0.37
C LEU A 36 -14.53 -7.02 0.44
N ALA A 37 -13.66 -6.09 0.83
CA ALA A 37 -14.04 -4.92 1.62
C ALA A 37 -14.48 -3.72 0.78
N ALA A 38 -14.38 -3.81 -0.54
CA ALA A 38 -14.95 -2.80 -1.43
C ALA A 38 -16.48 -2.96 -1.42
N GLY A 39 -17.23 -1.92 -1.46
CA GLY A 39 -18.70 -2.03 -1.49
C GLY A 39 -19.19 -2.82 -2.71
N ASN A 40 -20.41 -3.32 -2.66
CA ASN A 40 -20.97 -4.19 -3.70
C ASN A 40 -20.90 -3.55 -5.10
N ASP A 41 -21.11 -2.24 -5.20
CA ASP A 41 -21.01 -1.55 -6.50
C ASP A 41 -19.61 -1.62 -7.09
N ALA A 42 -18.59 -1.47 -6.25
CA ALA A 42 -17.19 -1.55 -6.69
C ALA A 42 -16.80 -3.00 -7.06
N ILE A 43 -17.34 -3.98 -6.35
CA ILE A 43 -17.12 -5.40 -6.67
C ILE A 43 -17.80 -5.75 -8.00
N ALA A 44 -19.06 -5.34 -8.18
CA ALA A 44 -19.77 -5.57 -9.43
C ALA A 44 -19.04 -4.93 -10.62
N TYR A 45 -18.57 -3.69 -10.43
CA TYR A 45 -17.75 -3.02 -11.44
C TYR A 45 -16.49 -3.82 -11.77
N ALA A 46 -15.77 -4.29 -10.74
CA ALA A 46 -14.54 -5.06 -10.96
C ALA A 46 -14.82 -6.36 -11.74
N PHE A 47 -15.88 -7.08 -11.41
CA PHE A 47 -16.29 -8.29 -12.11
C PHE A 47 -16.61 -8.02 -13.59
N GLU A 48 -17.39 -6.98 -13.86
CA GLU A 48 -17.76 -6.61 -15.24
C GLU A 48 -16.54 -6.15 -16.03
N HIS A 49 -15.72 -5.28 -15.42
CA HIS A 49 -14.57 -4.68 -16.10
C HIS A 49 -13.46 -5.68 -16.38
N CYS A 50 -13.22 -6.64 -15.46
CA CYS A 50 -12.10 -7.60 -15.60
C CYS A 50 -12.36 -8.67 -16.68
N GLU A 51 -13.59 -8.76 -17.20
CA GLU A 51 -13.97 -9.70 -18.25
C GLU A 51 -13.84 -11.17 -17.84
N ALA A 52 -13.92 -11.47 -16.55
CA ALA A 52 -13.84 -12.84 -16.10
C ALA A 52 -15.10 -13.61 -16.51
N ARG A 53 -14.91 -14.82 -17.03
CA ARG A 53 -16.00 -15.75 -17.29
C ARG A 53 -16.21 -16.71 -16.13
N PHE A 54 -15.20 -16.89 -15.31
CA PHE A 54 -15.22 -17.78 -14.15
C PHE A 54 -14.68 -17.07 -12.93
N ALA A 55 -15.25 -17.39 -11.77
CA ALA A 55 -14.81 -16.89 -10.48
C ALA A 55 -14.64 -18.06 -9.51
N SER A 56 -13.50 -18.07 -8.82
CA SER A 56 -13.31 -18.97 -7.67
C SER A 56 -13.83 -18.21 -6.44
N VAL A 57 -14.86 -18.74 -5.81
CA VAL A 57 -15.61 -18.03 -4.77
C VAL A 57 -15.51 -18.80 -3.46
N GLY A 58 -15.08 -18.14 -2.39
CA GLY A 58 -15.00 -18.77 -1.06
C GLY A 58 -16.39 -19.11 -0.53
N PRO A 59 -16.47 -20.10 0.37
CA PRO A 59 -17.78 -20.53 0.88
C PRO A 59 -18.57 -19.41 1.57
N ASP A 60 -17.87 -18.54 2.31
CA ASP A 60 -18.53 -17.43 3.01
C ASP A 60 -18.85 -16.24 2.10
N GLN A 61 -18.38 -16.26 0.84
CA GLN A 61 -18.56 -15.16 -0.12
C GLN A 61 -19.69 -15.43 -1.13
N GLN A 62 -20.34 -16.57 -1.05
CA GLN A 62 -21.39 -16.96 -2.03
C GLN A 62 -22.52 -15.93 -2.12
N ALA A 63 -23.00 -15.44 -0.98
CA ALA A 63 -24.10 -14.46 -0.95
C ALA A 63 -23.65 -13.12 -1.58
N GLN A 64 -22.45 -12.65 -1.26
CA GLN A 64 -21.93 -11.41 -1.83
C GLN A 64 -21.66 -11.58 -3.33
N PHE A 65 -21.15 -12.74 -3.75
CA PHE A 65 -20.96 -13.05 -5.17
C PHE A 65 -22.31 -12.99 -5.90
N ALA A 66 -23.35 -13.65 -5.39
CA ALA A 66 -24.67 -13.62 -6.02
C ALA A 66 -25.24 -12.20 -6.15
N ALA A 67 -24.93 -11.34 -5.17
CA ALA A 67 -25.39 -9.94 -5.18
C ALA A 67 -24.62 -9.04 -6.15
N THR A 68 -23.44 -9.46 -6.62
CA THR A 68 -22.53 -8.61 -7.42
C THR A 68 -22.19 -9.21 -8.78
N CYS A 69 -22.59 -10.45 -9.03
CA CYS A 69 -22.22 -11.22 -10.21
C CYS A 69 -22.95 -10.69 -11.47
N PRO A 70 -22.21 -10.25 -12.50
CA PRO A 70 -22.85 -9.86 -13.76
C PRO A 70 -23.25 -11.08 -14.58
N ASP A 71 -24.12 -10.86 -15.56
CA ASP A 71 -24.52 -11.91 -16.50
C ASP A 71 -23.29 -12.49 -17.21
N GLY A 72 -23.22 -13.82 -17.26
CA GLY A 72 -22.14 -14.53 -17.97
C GLY A 72 -20.97 -14.94 -17.09
N LEU A 73 -20.79 -14.35 -15.92
CA LEU A 73 -19.78 -14.77 -14.96
C LEU A 73 -20.32 -15.96 -14.15
N ARG A 74 -19.56 -17.03 -14.03
CA ARG A 74 -20.01 -18.26 -13.35
C ARG A 74 -19.00 -18.63 -12.25
N PRO A 75 -19.48 -19.14 -11.12
CA PRO A 75 -18.53 -19.72 -10.16
C PRO A 75 -17.89 -20.98 -10.77
N LEU A 76 -16.65 -21.25 -10.37
CA LEU A 76 -16.03 -22.52 -10.73
C LEU A 76 -16.81 -23.65 -10.07
N PRO A 77 -17.02 -24.79 -10.78
CA PRO A 77 -17.72 -25.93 -10.18
C PRO A 77 -17.01 -26.47 -8.96
N ASP A 78 -17.78 -26.94 -7.99
CA ASP A 78 -17.23 -27.59 -6.79
C ASP A 78 -16.66 -28.97 -7.09
N ASP A 79 -17.11 -29.58 -8.20
CA ASP A 79 -16.74 -30.95 -8.59
C ASP A 79 -15.66 -31.00 -9.66
N LEU A 80 -14.70 -30.08 -9.61
CA LEU A 80 -13.57 -30.07 -10.54
C LEU A 80 -12.82 -31.41 -10.47
N ASP A 81 -12.59 -32.01 -11.65
CA ASP A 81 -11.80 -33.25 -11.73
C ASP A 81 -10.31 -32.92 -11.58
N LEU A 82 -9.82 -32.96 -10.36
CA LEU A 82 -8.42 -32.67 -10.05
C LEU A 82 -7.46 -33.74 -10.59
N GLY A 83 -7.99 -34.91 -11.00
CA GLY A 83 -7.20 -35.96 -11.60
C GLY A 83 -7.04 -35.84 -13.12
N ALA A 84 -7.83 -34.99 -13.75
CA ALA A 84 -7.78 -34.82 -15.20
C ALA A 84 -6.46 -34.18 -15.62
N GLN A 85 -5.77 -34.82 -16.56
CA GLN A 85 -4.54 -34.25 -17.11
C GLN A 85 -4.86 -33.42 -18.34
N VAL A 86 -4.63 -32.11 -18.24
CA VAL A 86 -4.85 -31.17 -19.34
C VAL A 86 -3.50 -30.56 -19.72
N PRO A 87 -3.18 -30.51 -21.00
CA PRO A 87 -1.93 -29.86 -21.42
C PRO A 87 -1.90 -28.38 -20.97
N LEU A 88 -0.79 -27.99 -20.35
CA LEU A 88 -0.61 -26.62 -19.94
C LEU A 88 -0.37 -25.72 -21.17
N HIS A 89 -0.87 -24.50 -21.09
CA HIS A 89 -0.59 -23.50 -22.13
C HIS A 89 0.88 -23.10 -22.09
N SER A 90 1.45 -22.90 -23.27
CA SER A 90 2.80 -22.34 -23.37
C SER A 90 2.75 -20.85 -23.02
N LEU A 91 3.50 -20.46 -22.01
CA LEU A 91 3.50 -19.06 -21.50
C LEU A 91 4.73 -18.31 -21.96
N SER A 92 4.55 -17.00 -22.14
CA SER A 92 5.67 -16.08 -22.36
C SER A 92 5.74 -15.07 -21.21
N SER A 93 6.90 -14.47 -21.03
CA SER A 93 7.12 -13.49 -19.97
C SER A 93 6.20 -12.27 -20.11
N GLY A 94 5.80 -11.94 -21.34
CA GLY A 94 4.93 -10.78 -21.62
C GLY A 94 3.44 -11.06 -21.53
N ASP A 95 3.02 -12.31 -21.30
CA ASP A 95 1.61 -12.63 -21.14
C ASP A 95 1.03 -11.97 -19.89
N ASP A 96 -0.26 -11.57 -19.96
CA ASP A 96 -0.95 -10.99 -18.82
C ASP A 96 -1.07 -12.00 -17.68
N ALA A 97 -0.66 -11.62 -16.50
CA ALA A 97 -0.67 -12.49 -15.31
C ALA A 97 -1.66 -12.00 -14.26
N LEU A 98 -1.62 -10.72 -13.93
CA LEU A 98 -2.38 -10.17 -12.82
C LEU A 98 -3.11 -8.90 -13.26
N LEU A 99 -4.36 -8.77 -12.83
CA LEU A 99 -5.12 -7.52 -12.93
C LEU A 99 -5.49 -7.10 -11.51
N MET A 100 -5.07 -5.91 -11.13
CA MET A 100 -5.33 -5.42 -9.77
C MET A 100 -5.91 -4.01 -9.80
N TYR A 101 -7.00 -3.80 -9.08
CA TYR A 101 -7.71 -2.51 -9.08
C TYR A 101 -7.13 -1.55 -8.07
N THR A 102 -6.88 -0.30 -8.50
CA THR A 102 -6.48 0.77 -7.59
C THR A 102 -7.73 1.47 -7.04
N SER A 103 -7.60 2.00 -5.85
CA SER A 103 -8.66 2.74 -5.18
C SER A 103 -8.75 4.20 -5.65
N GLY A 104 -8.67 4.44 -6.94
CA GLY A 104 -8.53 5.77 -7.54
C GLY A 104 -9.21 6.91 -6.76
N THR A 105 -8.50 8.02 -6.63
CA THR A 105 -9.01 9.21 -5.91
C THR A 105 -10.01 10.02 -6.74
N THR A 106 -10.19 9.71 -8.02
CA THR A 106 -10.88 10.57 -8.97
C THR A 106 -12.03 9.89 -9.76
N GLY A 107 -12.57 8.78 -9.26
CA GLY A 107 -13.67 8.11 -9.95
C GLY A 107 -13.60 6.59 -9.91
N GLN A 108 -13.93 5.94 -11.00
CA GLN A 108 -13.94 4.48 -11.09
C GLN A 108 -12.51 3.91 -10.87
N PRO A 109 -12.38 2.78 -10.17
CA PRO A 109 -11.07 2.14 -10.00
C PRO A 109 -10.46 1.78 -11.35
N LYS A 110 -9.13 1.97 -11.46
CA LYS A 110 -8.39 1.58 -12.67
C LYS A 110 -7.83 0.18 -12.48
N GLY A 111 -7.94 -0.66 -13.49
CA GLY A 111 -7.37 -2.01 -13.47
C GLY A 111 -5.96 -2.01 -14.02
N VAL A 112 -4.99 -2.25 -13.16
CA VAL A 112 -3.56 -2.30 -13.49
C VAL A 112 -3.23 -3.69 -13.97
N VAL A 113 -2.70 -3.82 -15.20
CA VAL A 113 -2.30 -5.11 -15.79
C VAL A 113 -0.80 -5.32 -15.62
N HIS A 114 -0.46 -6.44 -14.99
CA HIS A 114 0.93 -6.90 -14.88
C HIS A 114 1.15 -8.16 -15.72
N SER A 115 2.28 -8.21 -16.40
CA SER A 115 2.74 -9.43 -17.08
C SER A 115 3.40 -10.38 -16.06
N HIS A 116 3.67 -11.61 -16.48
CA HIS A 116 4.46 -12.54 -15.67
C HIS A 116 5.82 -11.91 -15.32
N SER A 117 6.48 -11.28 -16.30
CA SER A 117 7.81 -10.68 -16.05
C SER A 117 7.75 -9.53 -15.05
N SER A 118 6.76 -8.63 -15.16
CA SER A 118 6.71 -7.50 -14.22
C SER A 118 6.33 -7.95 -12.81
N LEU A 119 5.45 -8.96 -12.70
CA LEU A 119 5.08 -9.52 -11.39
C LEU A 119 6.28 -10.21 -10.72
N LEU A 120 7.03 -11.01 -11.48
CA LEU A 120 8.24 -11.66 -10.96
C LEU A 120 9.31 -10.64 -10.61
N ALA A 121 9.46 -9.58 -11.44
CA ALA A 121 10.41 -8.50 -11.13
C ALA A 121 10.07 -7.80 -9.80
N GLY A 122 8.77 -7.58 -9.53
CA GLY A 122 8.34 -7.00 -8.26
C GLY A 122 8.70 -7.88 -7.06
N GLY A 123 8.49 -9.19 -7.18
CA GLY A 123 8.92 -10.14 -6.16
C GLY A 123 10.44 -10.14 -5.98
N TRP A 124 11.17 -10.07 -7.09
CA TRP A 124 12.63 -10.04 -7.09
C TRP A 124 13.17 -8.76 -6.41
N THR A 125 12.57 -7.59 -6.70
CA THR A 125 13.02 -6.34 -6.05
C THR A 125 12.89 -6.44 -4.53
N THR A 126 11.80 -7.05 -4.06
CA THR A 126 11.59 -7.27 -2.63
C THR A 126 12.61 -8.25 -2.05
N ALA A 127 12.74 -9.42 -2.68
CA ALA A 127 13.65 -10.46 -2.17
C ALA A 127 15.10 -9.95 -2.13
N SER A 128 15.52 -9.23 -3.19
CA SER A 128 16.89 -8.71 -3.28
C SER A 128 17.13 -7.58 -2.28
N ALA A 129 16.21 -6.62 -2.17
CA ALA A 129 16.38 -5.47 -1.27
C ALA A 129 16.46 -5.92 0.20
N HIS A 130 15.78 -7.00 0.55
CA HIS A 130 15.71 -7.48 1.93
C HIS A 130 16.56 -8.73 2.15
N ALA A 131 17.38 -9.10 1.15
CA ALA A 131 18.27 -10.27 1.20
C ALA A 131 17.51 -11.50 1.71
N LEU A 132 16.32 -11.75 1.15
CA LEU A 132 15.50 -12.90 1.54
C LEU A 132 16.06 -14.18 0.93
N THR A 133 16.00 -15.25 1.71
CA THR A 133 16.49 -16.58 1.32
C THR A 133 15.43 -17.64 1.65
N GLU A 134 15.72 -18.88 1.30
CA GLU A 134 14.87 -20.03 1.63
C GLU A 134 14.75 -20.28 3.15
N HIS A 135 15.59 -19.63 3.95
CA HIS A 135 15.54 -19.75 5.41
C HIS A 135 14.62 -18.71 6.05
N ASP A 136 14.10 -17.77 5.27
CA ASP A 136 13.24 -16.70 5.80
C ASP A 136 11.78 -17.10 5.82
N CYS A 137 11.05 -16.60 6.82
CA CYS A 137 9.61 -16.71 6.91
C CYS A 137 9.02 -15.30 6.97
N GLY A 138 8.23 -14.95 5.96
CA GLY A 138 7.54 -13.66 5.89
C GLY A 138 6.18 -13.72 6.58
N TYR A 139 5.81 -12.66 7.31
CA TYR A 139 4.46 -12.54 7.90
C TYR A 139 3.66 -11.53 7.11
N CYS A 140 2.57 -12.01 6.50
CA CYS A 140 1.66 -11.19 5.71
C CYS A 140 0.32 -11.05 6.45
N VAL A 141 0.04 -9.84 6.93
CA VAL A 141 -1.24 -9.48 7.55
C VAL A 141 -2.10 -8.63 6.61
N LEU A 142 -1.52 -8.26 5.46
CA LEU A 142 -2.18 -7.38 4.49
C LEU A 142 -2.99 -8.22 3.49
N PRO A 143 -4.10 -7.66 2.97
CA PRO A 143 -4.90 -8.40 1.97
C PRO A 143 -4.10 -8.67 0.70
N ILE A 144 -4.17 -9.90 0.19
CA ILE A 144 -3.47 -10.25 -1.06
C ILE A 144 -4.21 -9.74 -2.31
N CYS A 145 -5.36 -9.10 -2.14
CA CYS A 145 -5.99 -8.34 -3.23
C CYS A 145 -5.31 -6.97 -3.44
N HIS A 146 -4.32 -6.63 -2.62
CA HIS A 146 -3.50 -5.43 -2.78
C HIS A 146 -2.05 -5.81 -3.05
N ILE A 147 -1.37 -4.96 -3.85
CA ILE A 147 -0.05 -5.28 -4.37
C ILE A 147 1.00 -5.48 -3.26
N ASN A 148 0.87 -4.79 -2.12
CA ASN A 148 1.80 -4.98 -1.00
C ASN A 148 1.67 -6.40 -0.43
N GLY A 149 0.46 -6.88 -0.17
CA GLY A 149 0.25 -8.26 0.29
C GLY A 149 0.70 -9.28 -0.76
N LEU A 150 0.23 -9.09 -2.00
CA LEU A 150 0.50 -10.08 -3.05
C LEU A 150 1.95 -10.05 -3.51
N CYS A 151 2.44 -8.92 -3.95
CA CYS A 151 3.75 -8.91 -4.62
C CYS A 151 4.90 -8.88 -3.62
N VAL A 152 4.80 -8.08 -2.56
CA VAL A 152 5.89 -8.04 -1.56
C VAL A 152 5.93 -9.35 -0.78
N SER A 153 4.81 -9.76 -0.17
CA SER A 153 4.84 -10.92 0.72
C SER A 153 4.81 -12.23 -0.06
N VAL A 154 3.79 -12.43 -0.92
CA VAL A 154 3.63 -13.72 -1.60
C VAL A 154 4.73 -13.94 -2.65
N MET A 155 4.91 -12.98 -3.58
CA MET A 155 5.91 -13.15 -4.64
C MET A 155 7.34 -13.06 -4.09
N GLY A 156 7.58 -12.21 -3.07
CA GLY A 156 8.88 -12.14 -2.41
C GLY A 156 9.30 -13.48 -1.80
N CYS A 157 8.37 -14.15 -1.10
CA CYS A 157 8.62 -15.48 -0.57
C CYS A 157 8.79 -16.53 -1.68
N LEU A 158 7.98 -16.45 -2.73
CA LEU A 158 8.11 -17.35 -3.88
C LEU A 158 9.50 -17.24 -4.52
N ILE A 159 9.95 -16.02 -4.79
CA ILE A 159 11.23 -15.76 -5.47
C ILE A 159 12.41 -16.19 -4.59
N SER A 160 12.34 -15.96 -3.27
CA SER A 160 13.43 -16.32 -2.35
C SER A 160 13.44 -17.81 -1.99
N GLY A 161 12.35 -18.55 -2.27
CA GLY A 161 12.18 -19.92 -1.82
C GLY A 161 11.80 -20.03 -0.34
N GLY A 162 11.49 -18.89 0.28
CA GLY A 162 11.18 -18.81 1.72
C GLY A 162 9.76 -19.23 2.04
N GLN A 163 9.43 -19.12 3.32
CA GLN A 163 8.12 -19.48 3.84
C GLN A 163 7.24 -18.25 4.00
N LEU A 164 5.93 -18.45 4.02
CA LEU A 164 4.96 -17.38 4.21
C LEU A 164 3.94 -17.77 5.28
N LEU A 165 3.88 -16.99 6.35
CA LEU A 165 2.78 -17.05 7.32
C LEU A 165 1.74 -16.01 6.86
N LEU A 166 0.62 -16.49 6.33
CA LEU A 166 -0.44 -15.63 5.82
C LEU A 166 -1.59 -15.56 6.82
N ALA A 167 -1.75 -14.40 7.46
CA ALA A 167 -2.84 -14.20 8.41
C ALA A 167 -4.14 -13.84 7.65
N PRO A 168 -5.30 -14.24 8.17
CA PRO A 168 -6.57 -13.82 7.58
C PRO A 168 -6.73 -12.29 7.56
N LYS A 169 -6.25 -11.63 8.62
CA LYS A 169 -6.24 -10.16 8.74
C LYS A 169 -5.30 -9.77 9.89
N PHE A 170 -4.95 -8.49 9.95
CA PHE A 170 -4.17 -7.95 11.07
C PHE A 170 -4.94 -8.09 12.39
N SER A 171 -4.22 -8.45 13.45
CA SER A 171 -4.73 -8.48 14.83
C SER A 171 -3.64 -7.97 15.76
N ASN A 172 -3.91 -6.84 16.41
CA ASN A 172 -2.93 -6.22 17.31
C ASN A 172 -2.56 -7.16 18.48
N SER A 173 -3.56 -7.83 19.05
CA SER A 173 -3.34 -8.72 20.19
C SER A 173 -2.60 -10.03 19.82
N ARG A 174 -2.62 -10.40 18.55
CA ARG A 174 -1.97 -11.64 18.10
C ARG A 174 -0.63 -11.41 17.40
N PHE A 175 -0.28 -10.16 17.12
CA PHE A 175 0.85 -9.83 16.24
C PHE A 175 2.14 -10.55 16.70
N TRP A 176 2.55 -10.34 17.96
CA TRP A 176 3.79 -10.92 18.46
C TRP A 176 3.71 -12.44 18.65
N SER A 177 2.55 -12.96 19.10
CA SER A 177 2.38 -14.41 19.28
C SER A 177 2.35 -15.15 17.93
N ASP A 178 1.77 -14.58 16.89
CA ASP A 178 1.79 -15.18 15.56
C ASP A 178 3.24 -15.21 15.01
N ILE A 179 4.00 -14.13 15.22
CA ILE A 179 5.41 -14.06 14.79
C ILE A 179 6.23 -15.15 15.49
N GLU A 180 6.01 -15.32 16.80
CA GLU A 180 6.74 -16.34 17.56
C GLU A 180 6.36 -17.75 17.11
N ALA A 181 5.07 -18.05 17.02
CA ALA A 181 4.58 -19.38 16.64
C ALA A 181 4.98 -19.76 15.21
N GLY A 182 5.03 -18.77 14.30
CA GLY A 182 5.40 -18.99 12.91
C GLY A 182 6.89 -18.93 12.61
N ALA A 183 7.73 -18.72 13.63
CA ALA A 183 9.18 -18.53 13.47
C ALA A 183 9.50 -17.48 12.40
N VAL A 184 8.73 -16.39 12.40
CA VAL A 184 8.79 -15.33 11.39
C VAL A 184 10.13 -14.57 11.49
N THR A 185 10.78 -14.33 10.36
CA THR A 185 12.04 -13.58 10.30
C THR A 185 11.84 -12.15 9.77
N TRP A 186 10.73 -11.86 9.09
CA TRP A 186 10.42 -10.51 8.62
C TRP A 186 8.91 -10.34 8.43
N PHE A 187 8.46 -9.10 8.47
CA PHE A 187 7.03 -8.80 8.21
C PHE A 187 6.90 -7.58 7.32
N SER A 188 5.77 -7.48 6.61
CA SER A 188 5.42 -6.31 5.79
C SER A 188 4.07 -5.75 6.24
N VAL A 189 4.07 -4.47 6.61
CA VAL A 189 2.90 -3.79 7.15
C VAL A 189 2.78 -2.38 6.56
N VAL A 190 1.79 -1.64 7.05
CA VAL A 190 1.58 -0.22 6.72
C VAL A 190 1.81 0.62 7.98
N PRO A 191 2.08 1.93 7.85
CA PRO A 191 2.38 2.79 9.02
C PRO A 191 1.34 2.74 10.14
N THR A 192 0.07 2.64 9.81
CA THR A 192 -0.98 2.53 10.84
C THR A 192 -0.79 1.28 11.70
N ILE A 193 -0.37 0.16 11.09
CA ILE A 193 -0.10 -1.07 11.85
C ILE A 193 1.14 -0.87 12.76
N ILE A 194 2.20 -0.22 12.25
CA ILE A 194 3.38 0.10 13.09
C ILE A 194 2.92 0.91 14.32
N SER A 195 2.11 1.94 14.10
CA SER A 195 1.63 2.77 15.20
C SER A 195 0.75 1.99 16.18
N HIS A 196 -0.18 1.16 15.68
CA HIS A 196 -1.03 0.34 16.56
C HIS A 196 -0.21 -0.64 17.40
N VAL A 197 0.80 -1.28 16.81
CA VAL A 197 1.68 -2.21 17.54
C VAL A 197 2.51 -1.43 18.56
N LEU A 198 3.02 -0.24 18.19
CA LEU A 198 3.78 0.63 19.10
C LEU A 198 2.97 0.98 20.35
N HIS A 199 1.67 1.22 20.20
CA HIS A 199 0.81 1.63 21.31
C HIS A 199 0.13 0.45 22.01
N CYS A 200 0.42 -0.79 21.60
CA CYS A 200 -0.09 -1.99 22.27
C CYS A 200 0.68 -2.25 23.58
N ALA A 201 0.01 -2.83 24.55
CA ALA A 201 0.63 -3.16 25.84
C ALA A 201 1.64 -4.32 25.76
N GLN A 202 1.57 -5.14 24.69
CA GLN A 202 2.38 -6.34 24.54
C GLN A 202 3.75 -6.04 23.95
N ASP A 203 4.79 -6.69 24.50
CA ASP A 203 6.15 -6.65 23.95
C ASP A 203 6.53 -8.03 23.41
N PRO A 204 7.37 -8.10 22.39
CA PRO A 204 7.88 -9.37 21.88
C PRO A 204 8.83 -10.02 22.89
N SER A 205 8.83 -11.36 22.88
CA SER A 205 9.76 -12.14 23.70
C SER A 205 11.20 -11.96 23.23
N UNK A 206 12.01 -12.27 23.74
CA UNK A 206 13.20 -12.25 23.46
C UNK A 206 13.55 -12.92 22.40
N ALA A 207 12.98 -14.24 22.36
CA ALA A 207 13.18 -15.10 21.19
C ALA A 207 12.75 -14.40 19.90
N VAL A 208 11.59 -13.76 19.91
CA VAL A 208 11.09 -12.99 18.78
C VAL A 208 12.08 -11.89 18.36
N LYS A 209 12.63 -11.17 19.33
CA LYS A 209 13.61 -10.10 19.02
C LYS A 209 14.88 -10.66 18.37
N ALA A 210 15.28 -11.86 18.75
CA ALA A 210 16.48 -12.50 18.20
C ALA A 210 16.25 -13.04 16.78
N GLN A 211 15.03 -13.47 16.47
CA GLN A 211 14.75 -14.07 15.16
C GLN A 211 14.35 -13.05 14.09
N LEU A 212 13.74 -11.90 14.48
CA LEU A 212 13.26 -10.90 13.52
C LEU A 212 14.44 -10.11 12.93
N ARG A 213 14.57 -10.17 11.63
CA ARG A 213 15.58 -9.42 10.86
C ARG A 213 15.09 -8.02 10.46
N UNK A 214 13.69 -7.61 9.91
CA UNK A 214 13.25 -6.58 9.45
C UNK A 214 11.92 -6.55 9.64
N GLY A 215 11.45 -5.53 10.07
CA GLY A 215 10.08 -5.15 9.69
C GLY A 215 10.10 -4.23 8.48
N ARG A 216 9.07 -4.31 7.65
CA ARG A 216 8.99 -3.47 6.45
C ARG A 216 7.72 -2.62 6.53
N SER A 217 7.84 -1.32 6.21
CA SER A 217 6.70 -0.40 6.16
C SER A 217 6.56 0.20 4.77
N ALA A 218 5.34 0.22 4.24
CA ALA A 218 5.07 0.72 2.90
C ALA A 218 3.63 1.23 2.74
N SER A 219 3.28 1.63 1.54
CA SER A 219 1.95 2.09 1.08
C SER A 219 1.62 3.53 1.47
N SER A 220 2.27 4.07 2.49
CA SER A 220 2.25 5.49 2.86
C SER A 220 3.52 5.77 3.67
N ALA A 221 3.81 7.04 3.82
CA ALA A 221 5.02 7.44 4.55
C ALA A 221 4.89 7.19 6.07
N UNK A 222 6.00 6.78 6.93
CA UNK A 222 6.09 6.57 8.15
C UNK A 222 6.46 7.75 8.70
N ALA A 223 5.86 8.11 9.69
CA ALA A 223 6.33 9.26 10.45
C ALA A 223 7.65 8.91 11.13
N PRO A 224 8.69 9.73 10.99
CA PRO A 224 10.00 9.45 11.60
C PRO A 224 9.95 9.19 13.11
N ASP A 225 9.13 9.94 13.83
CA ASP A 225 8.99 9.77 15.28
C ASP A 225 8.40 8.40 15.63
N VAL A 226 7.40 7.94 14.88
CA VAL A 226 6.80 6.60 15.09
C VAL A 226 7.83 5.51 14.79
N GLN A 227 8.57 5.63 13.70
CA GLN A 227 9.61 4.65 13.36
C GLN A 227 10.68 4.58 14.46
N THR A 228 11.18 5.72 14.89
CA THR A 228 12.20 5.82 15.93
C THR A 228 11.71 5.19 17.24
N ALA A 229 10.50 5.51 17.65
CA ALA A 229 9.91 4.97 18.88
C ALA A 229 9.73 3.45 18.78
N PHE A 230 9.28 2.94 17.63
CA PHE A 230 9.10 1.51 17.40
C PHE A 230 10.44 0.76 17.51
N GLU A 231 11.45 1.27 16.81
CA GLU A 231 12.79 0.64 16.82
C GLU A 231 13.41 0.68 18.22
N HIS A 232 13.22 1.78 18.94
CA HIS A 232 13.73 1.93 20.32
C HIS A 232 13.03 0.95 21.26
N ARG A 233 11.68 0.84 21.18
CA ARG A 233 10.91 -0.01 22.08
C ARG A 233 11.17 -1.51 21.83
N PHE A 234 11.17 -1.92 20.57
CA PHE A 234 11.16 -3.34 20.24
C PHE A 234 12.51 -3.91 19.78
N GLY A 235 13.45 -3.04 19.40
CA GLY A 235 14.76 -3.49 18.92
C GLY A 235 14.73 -4.09 17.51
N VAL A 236 13.65 -3.86 16.75
CA VAL A 236 13.47 -4.42 15.40
C VAL A 236 13.57 -3.28 14.39
N PRO A 237 14.55 -3.31 13.46
CA PRO A 237 14.67 -2.23 12.48
C PRO A 237 13.50 -2.24 11.49
N ILE A 238 12.97 -1.07 11.17
CA ILE A 238 11.94 -0.89 10.17
C ILE A 238 12.57 -0.37 8.89
N ILE A 239 12.37 -1.11 7.81
CA ILE A 239 12.85 -0.73 6.48
C ILE A 239 11.68 -0.04 5.76
N GLU A 240 11.76 1.29 5.70
CA GLU A 240 10.74 2.03 4.95
C GLU A 240 10.98 1.85 3.46
N THR A 241 9.91 1.64 2.71
CA THR A 241 9.95 1.41 1.27
C THR A 241 8.81 2.20 0.60
N MET A 242 8.93 2.41 -0.71
CA MET A 242 7.88 3.02 -1.51
C MET A 242 7.57 2.13 -2.70
N GLY A 243 6.32 2.10 -3.06
CA GLY A 243 5.85 1.41 -4.25
C GLY A 243 4.40 1.71 -4.53
N MET A 244 3.92 1.21 -5.64
CA MET A 244 2.54 1.43 -6.05
C MET A 244 2.06 0.20 -6.84
N THR A 245 0.76 0.14 -7.08
CA THR A 245 0.20 -1.00 -7.84
C THR A 245 0.86 -1.09 -9.22
N GLU A 246 1.07 0.06 -9.84
CA GLU A 246 1.63 0.18 -11.19
C GLU A 246 3.10 -0.23 -11.29
N THR A 247 3.78 -0.45 -10.15
CA THR A 247 5.20 -0.87 -10.14
C THR A 247 5.39 -2.27 -9.53
N ALA A 248 4.35 -3.10 -9.52
CA ALA A 248 4.40 -4.43 -8.89
C ALA A 248 4.98 -4.33 -7.48
N ALA A 249 4.50 -3.37 -6.73
CA ALA A 249 4.88 -2.96 -5.39
C ALA A 249 6.15 -2.10 -5.37
N GLN A 250 7.30 -2.66 -4.98
CA GLN A 250 8.46 -1.89 -4.51
C GLN A 250 9.27 -1.23 -5.64
N MET A 251 9.51 0.06 -5.49
CA MET A 251 10.40 0.84 -6.38
C MET A 251 11.58 1.45 -5.62
N LEU A 252 11.40 1.75 -4.32
CA LEU A 252 12.45 2.27 -3.44
C LEU A 252 12.50 1.44 -2.16
N SER A 253 13.68 1.27 -1.61
CA SER A 253 13.88 0.59 -0.32
C SER A 253 15.08 1.18 0.40
N ASN A 254 14.95 1.42 1.69
CA ASN A 254 16.13 1.62 2.53
C ASN A 254 16.95 0.33 2.54
N PRO A 255 18.27 0.43 2.58
CA PRO A 255 19.12 -0.75 2.76
C PRO A 255 18.90 -1.42 4.11
N LEU A 256 19.22 -2.72 4.18
CA LEU A 256 19.21 -3.44 5.45
C LEU A 256 20.43 -3.02 6.32
N PRO A 257 20.28 -2.96 7.65
CA PRO A 257 21.44 -2.81 8.51
C PRO A 257 22.47 -3.94 8.27
N PRO A 258 23.79 -3.66 8.37
CA PRO A 258 24.40 -2.42 8.87
C PRO A 258 24.59 -1.32 7.83
N ALA A 259 24.08 -1.48 6.61
CA ALA A 259 24.16 -0.41 5.62
C ALA A 259 23.35 0.81 6.09
N PRO A 260 23.78 2.03 5.74
CA PRO A 260 23.09 3.25 6.21
C PRO A 260 21.65 3.30 5.77
N ARG A 261 20.77 3.67 6.69
CA ARG A 261 19.36 3.99 6.41
C ARG A 261 19.12 5.45 6.74
N LYS A 262 18.19 6.07 6.03
CA LYS A 262 17.75 7.44 6.36
C LYS A 262 16.28 7.41 6.76
N ILE A 263 16.01 7.59 8.04
CA ILE A 263 14.63 7.65 8.56
C ILE A 263 13.94 8.86 7.92
N GLY A 264 12.70 8.67 7.46
CA GLY A 264 11.94 9.71 6.74
C GLY A 264 12.09 9.61 5.23
N SER A 265 12.98 8.73 4.75
CA SER A 265 13.16 8.42 3.34
C SER A 265 12.71 6.98 3.07
N PRO A 266 11.99 6.70 1.98
CA PRO A 266 11.76 5.32 1.56
C PRO A 266 12.99 4.69 0.89
N GLY A 267 14.12 5.35 0.87
CA GLY A 267 15.39 4.78 0.44
C GLY A 267 15.80 5.09 -0.99
N ILE A 268 16.45 4.10 -1.59
CA ILE A 268 17.07 4.19 -2.92
C ILE A 268 16.39 3.21 -3.89
N ALA A 269 16.60 3.42 -5.19
CA ALA A 269 16.07 2.52 -6.22
C ALA A 269 16.71 1.13 -6.11
N MET A 270 15.90 0.08 -6.31
CA MET A 270 16.37 -1.31 -6.29
C MET A 270 15.69 -2.09 -7.41
N GLY A 271 16.48 -2.53 -8.38
CA GLY A 271 15.99 -3.33 -9.50
C GLY A 271 15.24 -2.54 -10.57
N ASN A 272 15.22 -1.22 -10.44
CA ASN A 272 14.59 -0.31 -11.37
C ASN A 272 15.36 1.02 -11.37
N GLN A 273 14.89 2.00 -12.13
CA GLN A 273 15.43 3.35 -12.14
C GLN A 273 14.38 4.31 -11.60
N VAL A 274 14.81 5.24 -10.78
CA VAL A 274 13.95 6.31 -10.25
C VAL A 274 14.59 7.66 -10.58
N ALA A 275 13.80 8.58 -11.09
CA ALA A 275 14.21 9.96 -11.41
C ALA A 275 13.26 10.92 -10.72
N ILE A 276 13.74 12.13 -10.48
CA ILE A 276 12.91 13.26 -10.04
C ILE A 276 12.78 14.16 -11.26
N LEU A 277 11.55 14.39 -11.73
CA LEU A 277 11.31 15.13 -12.98
C LEU A 277 10.66 16.48 -12.69
N ARG A 278 11.19 17.52 -13.34
CA ARG A 278 10.56 18.86 -13.34
C ARG A 278 9.27 18.81 -14.17
N SER A 279 8.51 19.90 -14.14
CA SER A 279 7.27 20.01 -14.94
C SER A 279 7.50 19.95 -16.45
N ASP A 280 8.70 20.28 -16.91
CA ASP A 280 9.09 20.16 -18.32
C ASP A 280 9.65 18.77 -18.67
N LEU A 281 9.59 17.84 -17.73
CA LEU A 281 10.06 16.44 -17.82
C LEU A 281 11.58 16.30 -17.83
N SER A 282 12.35 17.37 -17.65
CA SER A 282 13.81 17.28 -17.46
C SER A 282 14.11 16.74 -16.05
N GLU A 283 15.25 16.07 -15.87
CA GLU A 283 15.65 15.52 -14.57
C GLU A 283 16.11 16.64 -13.64
N ALA A 284 15.60 16.65 -12.42
CA ALA A 284 15.96 17.61 -11.37
C ALA A 284 17.33 17.28 -10.78
N GLY A 285 18.00 18.27 -10.25
CA GLY A 285 19.27 18.11 -9.53
C GLY A 285 19.05 17.62 -8.10
N ASP A 286 20.16 17.39 -7.39
CA ASP A 286 20.11 16.96 -6.00
C ASP A 286 19.39 18.00 -5.13
N ASN A 287 18.55 17.53 -4.26
CA ASN A 287 17.73 18.33 -3.33
C ASN A 287 16.72 19.25 -4.03
N GLU A 288 16.53 19.10 -5.34
CA GLU A 288 15.52 19.85 -6.09
C GLU A 288 14.23 19.03 -6.16
N GLN A 289 13.09 19.66 -5.85
CA GLN A 289 11.78 18.99 -5.84
C GLN A 289 11.24 18.81 -7.26
N GLY A 290 10.67 17.64 -7.51
CA GLY A 290 9.95 17.32 -8.74
C GLY A 290 9.04 16.12 -8.53
N GLU A 291 8.46 15.62 -9.62
CA GLU A 291 7.64 14.39 -9.56
C GLU A 291 8.54 13.16 -9.62
N ILE A 292 8.27 12.21 -8.72
CA ILE A 292 8.99 10.93 -8.68
C ILE A 292 8.50 10.08 -9.86
N ALA A 293 9.45 9.62 -10.68
CA ALA A 293 9.16 8.82 -11.87
C ALA A 293 9.99 7.52 -11.86
N ILE A 294 9.44 6.47 -12.45
CA ILE A 294 10.04 5.12 -12.38
C ILE A 294 10.12 4.51 -13.78
N ARG A 295 11.20 3.77 -14.03
CA ARG A 295 11.36 2.97 -15.24
C ARG A 295 12.04 1.64 -14.85
N GLY A 296 11.48 0.53 -15.29
CA GLY A 296 12.08 -0.77 -14.97
C GLY A 296 11.20 -1.95 -15.30
N PRO A 297 11.72 -3.15 -15.09
CA PRO A 297 10.99 -4.38 -15.46
C PRO A 297 9.76 -4.65 -14.60
N ASN A 298 9.64 -4.01 -13.45
CA ASN A 298 8.52 -4.15 -12.53
C ASN A 298 7.33 -3.23 -12.88
N VAL A 299 7.45 -2.37 -13.91
CA VAL A 299 6.40 -1.42 -14.29
C VAL A 299 5.27 -2.14 -15.05
N MET A 300 4.04 -1.74 -14.80
CA MET A 300 2.82 -2.30 -15.41
C MET A 300 2.85 -2.23 -16.95
N LYS A 301 2.03 -3.07 -17.57
CA LYS A 301 1.78 -2.97 -19.00
C LYS A 301 0.88 -1.78 -19.34
N GLU A 302 -0.26 -1.69 -18.67
CA GLU A 302 -1.29 -0.71 -19.00
C GLU A 302 -2.37 -0.66 -17.91
N TYR A 303 -3.24 0.33 -18.02
CA TYR A 303 -4.55 0.29 -17.38
C TYR A 303 -5.52 -0.38 -18.35
N LEU A 304 -6.15 -1.46 -17.92
CA LEU A 304 -7.08 -2.25 -18.75
C LEU A 304 -8.19 -1.37 -19.33
N LYS A 305 -8.39 -1.44 -20.65
CA LYS A 305 -9.43 -0.68 -21.38
C LYS A 305 -9.35 0.83 -21.18
N ASN A 306 -8.18 1.35 -20.79
CA ASN A 306 -8.04 2.80 -20.55
C ASN A 306 -6.72 3.31 -21.17
N PRO A 307 -6.66 3.33 -22.52
CA PRO A 307 -5.43 3.77 -23.21
C PRO A 307 -5.07 5.23 -22.94
N ASP A 308 -6.08 6.09 -22.70
CA ASP A 308 -5.81 7.51 -22.41
C ASP A 308 -5.11 7.66 -21.05
N ALA A 309 -5.61 6.98 -20.01
CA ALA A 309 -4.96 7.00 -18.70
C ALA A 309 -3.57 6.36 -18.78
N THR A 310 -3.42 5.31 -19.58
CA THR A 310 -2.12 4.65 -19.78
C THR A 310 -1.12 5.64 -20.40
N ARG A 311 -1.49 6.29 -21.51
CA ARG A 311 -0.63 7.28 -22.16
C ARG A 311 -0.28 8.44 -21.23
N ALA A 312 -1.27 8.93 -20.49
CA ALA A 312 -1.07 10.07 -19.57
C ALA A 312 -0.16 9.72 -18.39
N SER A 313 0.04 8.43 -18.09
CA SER A 313 0.88 7.99 -16.99
C SER A 313 2.35 7.87 -17.36
N PHE A 314 2.69 7.93 -18.64
CA PHE A 314 4.07 7.75 -19.11
C PHE A 314 4.58 8.98 -19.84
N THR A 315 5.84 9.31 -19.61
CA THR A 315 6.53 10.32 -20.41
C THR A 315 6.89 9.74 -21.79
N PRO A 316 7.20 10.60 -22.79
CA PRO A 316 7.65 10.10 -24.09
C PRO A 316 8.87 9.16 -24.02
N ASP A 317 9.73 9.35 -23.01
CA ASP A 317 10.93 8.53 -22.79
C ASP A 317 10.67 7.28 -21.95
N GLY A 318 9.40 7.00 -21.61
CA GLY A 318 9.01 5.75 -20.95
C GLY A 318 9.11 5.75 -19.43
N TRP A 319 9.18 6.92 -18.79
CA TRP A 319 9.08 7.01 -17.32
C TRP A 319 7.61 6.97 -16.91
N LEU A 320 7.29 6.10 -15.95
CA LEU A 320 5.98 6.11 -15.30
C LEU A 320 5.96 7.21 -14.25
N LEU A 321 5.00 8.11 -14.34
CA LEU A 321 4.81 9.21 -13.39
C LEU A 321 4.01 8.71 -12.18
N SER A 322 4.56 8.89 -10.97
CA SER A 322 3.94 8.34 -9.76
C SER A 322 2.79 9.18 -9.20
N GLY A 323 2.77 10.47 -9.52
CA GLY A 323 1.86 11.42 -8.87
C GLY A 323 2.35 11.87 -7.49
N ASP A 324 3.52 11.42 -7.07
CA ASP A 324 4.13 11.81 -5.80
C ASP A 324 5.26 12.79 -6.06
N LEU A 325 5.36 13.81 -5.20
CA LEU A 325 6.43 14.81 -5.22
C LEU A 325 7.54 14.40 -4.27
N GLY A 326 8.78 14.72 -4.64
CA GLY A 326 9.92 14.44 -3.80
C GLY A 326 11.19 15.05 -4.34
N HIS A 327 12.28 14.78 -3.67
CA HIS A 327 13.62 15.14 -4.10
C HIS A 327 14.58 13.99 -3.81
N ARG A 328 15.73 14.00 -4.43
CA ARG A 328 16.80 13.02 -4.18
C ARG A 328 17.98 13.79 -3.58
N ASP A 329 18.53 13.25 -2.48
CA ASP A 329 19.70 13.87 -1.88
C ASP A 329 21.02 13.42 -2.56
N GLU A 330 22.14 13.97 -2.11
CA GLU A 330 23.47 13.71 -2.66
C GLU A 330 23.92 12.26 -2.54
N ASP A 331 23.36 11.52 -1.60
CA ASP A 331 23.65 10.09 -1.40
C ASP A 331 22.68 9.17 -2.19
N GLY A 332 21.75 9.75 -2.95
CA GLY A 332 20.81 9.03 -3.78
C GLY A 332 19.51 8.63 -3.08
N TYR A 333 19.30 9.04 -1.84
CA TYR A 333 18.07 8.73 -1.10
C TYR A 333 16.95 9.67 -1.55
N VAL A 334 15.79 9.08 -1.84
CA VAL A 334 14.60 9.84 -2.23
C VAL A 334 13.80 10.20 -0.98
N PHE A 335 13.31 11.43 -0.92
CA PHE A 335 12.41 11.91 0.13
C PHE A 335 11.10 12.31 -0.51
N VAL A 336 9.99 11.69 -0.07
CA VAL A 336 8.66 12.03 -0.57
C VAL A 336 8.17 13.25 0.20
N THR A 337 7.81 14.30 -0.50
CA THR A 337 7.36 15.56 0.13
C THR A 337 5.86 15.74 0.08
N GLY A 338 5.16 15.06 -0.85
CA GLY A 338 3.71 15.15 -0.93
C GLY A 338 3.15 14.34 -2.08
N ARG A 339 1.84 14.45 -2.26
CA ARG A 339 1.15 13.83 -3.39
C ARG A 339 0.41 14.93 -4.15
N LEU A 340 0.63 15.01 -5.46
CA LEU A 340 0.10 16.09 -6.31
C LEU A 340 -1.41 16.31 -6.11
N LYS A 341 -2.19 15.25 -6.00
CA LYS A 341 -3.65 15.32 -5.87
C LYS A 341 -4.15 15.49 -4.45
N GLU A 342 -3.25 15.55 -3.46
CA GLU A 342 -3.62 15.67 -2.04
C GLU A 342 -3.13 16.98 -1.42
N LEU A 343 -2.43 17.82 -2.18
CA LEU A 343 -1.95 19.10 -1.67
C LEU A 343 -3.11 19.99 -1.23
N ILE A 344 -2.97 20.61 -0.07
CA ILE A 344 -3.91 21.63 0.43
C ILE A 344 -3.49 22.95 -0.15
N ILE A 345 -4.39 23.63 -0.87
CA ILE A 345 -4.07 24.90 -1.56
C ILE A 345 -4.61 26.06 -0.72
N LYS A 346 -3.81 26.51 0.24
CA LYS A 346 -4.19 27.59 1.17
C LYS A 346 -3.63 28.92 0.66
N GLY A 347 -4.52 29.82 0.25
CA GLY A 347 -4.11 31.15 -0.24
C GLY A 347 -3.16 31.10 -1.42
N GLY A 348 -3.26 30.07 -2.26
CA GLY A 348 -2.40 29.88 -3.43
C GLY A 348 -1.09 29.14 -3.14
N GLU A 349 -0.80 28.83 -1.89
CA GLU A 349 0.40 28.05 -1.53
C GLU A 349 0.03 26.58 -1.28
N ASN A 350 0.91 25.69 -1.71
CA ASN A 350 0.75 24.27 -1.58
C ASN A 350 1.28 23.78 -0.23
N ILE A 351 0.43 23.11 0.54
CA ILE A 351 0.81 22.50 1.83
C ILE A 351 0.60 20.97 1.68
N ALA A 352 1.65 20.21 1.96
CA ALA A 352 1.55 18.76 1.92
C ALA A 352 0.93 18.26 3.24
N PRO A 353 -0.19 17.50 3.20
CA PRO A 353 -0.75 16.94 4.43
C PRO A 353 0.26 16.14 5.26
N ARG A 354 1.22 15.50 4.60
CA ARG A 354 2.26 14.72 5.27
C ARG A 354 3.04 15.53 6.31
N GLU A 355 3.37 16.79 6.02
CA GLU A 355 4.11 17.64 6.97
C GLU A 355 3.33 17.80 8.29
N VAL A 356 2.02 17.95 8.15
CA VAL A 356 1.13 18.12 9.31
C VAL A 356 0.95 16.80 10.05
N ASP A 357 0.79 15.69 9.32
CA ASP A 357 0.71 14.35 9.93
C ASP A 357 1.95 14.08 10.78
N GLU A 358 3.14 14.32 10.22
CA GLU A 358 4.40 14.07 10.93
C GLU A 358 4.52 14.93 12.19
N ALA A 359 4.07 16.19 12.11
CA ALA A 359 4.05 17.06 13.30
C ALA A 359 3.13 16.51 14.38
N LEU A 360 1.95 15.98 14.01
CA LEU A 360 1.01 15.39 14.96
C LEU A 360 1.55 14.08 15.57
N TYR A 361 2.15 13.23 14.74
CA TYR A 361 2.74 11.96 15.21
C TYR A 361 3.92 12.15 16.15
N ALA A 362 4.46 13.35 16.26
CA ALA A 362 5.51 13.66 17.23
C ALA A 362 4.99 13.65 18.68
N HIS A 363 3.67 13.71 18.87
CA HIS A 363 3.09 13.56 20.21
C HIS A 363 2.92 12.08 20.53
N ALA A 364 3.48 11.63 21.64
CA ALA A 364 3.53 10.21 22.02
C ALA A 364 2.15 9.56 22.16
N ASP A 365 1.11 10.33 22.47
CA ASP A 365 -0.25 9.82 22.63
C ASP A 365 -1.02 9.72 21.30
N VAL A 366 -0.47 10.23 20.19
CA VAL A 366 -1.16 10.19 18.88
C VAL A 366 -0.93 8.82 18.24
N VAL A 367 -2.00 8.05 18.08
CA VAL A 367 -1.95 6.72 17.46
C VAL A 367 -2.10 6.82 15.95
N GLU A 368 -3.05 7.65 15.47
CA GLU A 368 -3.23 7.91 14.04
C GLU A 368 -3.43 9.41 13.83
N ALA A 369 -2.98 9.92 12.70
CA ALA A 369 -3.15 11.32 12.31
C ALA A 369 -3.33 11.44 10.81
N ALA A 370 -4.21 12.35 10.40
CA ALA A 370 -4.39 12.68 8.99
C ALA A 370 -4.85 14.12 8.85
N ALA A 371 -4.05 14.92 8.16
CA ALA A 371 -4.42 16.28 7.77
C ALA A 371 -5.14 16.26 6.41
N PHE A 372 -6.03 17.21 6.21
CA PHE A 372 -6.81 17.32 4.97
C PHE A 372 -7.30 18.76 4.78
N ALA A 373 -7.73 19.06 3.54
CA ALA A 373 -8.28 20.36 3.21
C ALA A 373 -9.74 20.48 3.64
N GLN A 374 -10.12 21.64 4.12
CA GLN A 374 -11.52 22.03 4.27
C GLN A 374 -11.74 23.35 3.52
N PRO A 375 -12.90 23.54 2.87
CA PRO A 375 -13.18 24.83 2.20
C PRO A 375 -13.11 26.00 3.17
N CYS A 376 -12.57 27.12 2.71
CA CYS A 376 -12.39 28.32 3.50
C CYS A 376 -12.62 29.56 2.61
N ALA A 377 -13.51 30.45 3.06
CA ALA A 377 -13.88 31.64 2.29
C ALA A 377 -12.69 32.60 2.09
N THR A 378 -11.77 32.65 3.05
CA THR A 378 -10.63 33.57 3.02
C THR A 378 -9.48 33.06 2.14
N TYR A 379 -9.16 31.77 2.25
CA TYR A 379 -7.97 31.19 1.64
C TYR A 379 -8.27 30.15 0.57
N GLY A 380 -9.55 29.90 0.23
CA GLY A 380 -9.96 28.82 -0.64
C GLY A 380 -10.02 27.49 0.13
N GLU A 381 -8.90 27.10 0.69
CA GLU A 381 -8.80 25.93 1.57
C GLU A 381 -8.08 26.30 2.86
N ARG A 382 -8.39 25.56 3.93
CA ARG A 382 -7.67 25.64 5.19
C ARG A 382 -7.20 24.24 5.59
N VAL A 383 -6.15 24.20 6.42
CA VAL A 383 -5.60 22.96 6.95
C VAL A 383 -6.40 22.56 8.18
N VAL A 384 -6.92 21.34 8.17
CA VAL A 384 -7.52 20.72 9.36
C VAL A 384 -6.94 19.31 9.49
N ALA A 385 -7.11 18.71 10.67
CA ALA A 385 -6.60 17.35 10.88
C ALA A 385 -7.54 16.56 11.79
N ALA A 386 -7.44 15.24 11.74
CA ALA A 386 -8.08 14.35 12.67
C ALA A 386 -7.04 13.40 13.26
N VAL A 387 -7.22 13.04 14.53
CA VAL A 387 -6.31 12.14 15.25
C VAL A 387 -7.11 11.11 16.03
N THR A 388 -6.51 9.94 16.27
CA THR A 388 -6.92 9.02 17.33
C THR A 388 -5.84 9.04 18.40
N LEU A 389 -6.24 8.89 19.65
CA LEU A 389 -5.34 9.00 20.80
C LEU A 389 -5.29 7.67 21.58
N CYS A 390 -4.20 7.49 22.32
CA CYS A 390 -4.05 6.37 23.25
C CYS A 390 -5.19 6.40 24.29
N ALA A 391 -5.60 5.23 24.74
CA ALA A 391 -6.58 5.11 25.79
C ALA A 391 -6.09 5.83 27.05
N GLY A 392 -6.92 6.71 27.60
CA GLY A 392 -6.60 7.47 28.80
C GLY A 392 -5.77 8.73 28.56
N SER A 393 -5.47 9.07 27.31
CA SER A 393 -4.78 10.32 27.00
C SER A 393 -5.63 11.54 27.42
N SER A 394 -4.98 12.55 27.96
CA SER A 394 -5.62 13.83 28.30
C SER A 394 -5.22 14.96 27.36
N VAL A 395 -4.44 14.67 26.32
CA VAL A 395 -4.00 15.72 25.38
C VAL A 395 -5.21 16.32 24.66
N THR A 396 -5.23 17.61 24.54
CA THR A 396 -6.32 18.36 23.93
C THR A 396 -5.99 18.74 22.48
N ALA A 397 -7.03 19.00 21.68
CA ALA A 397 -6.85 19.52 20.31
C ALA A 397 -6.02 20.81 20.31
N ALA A 398 -6.24 21.69 21.31
CA ALA A 398 -5.50 22.96 21.39
C ALA A 398 -3.99 22.73 21.59
N GLU A 399 -3.62 21.78 22.44
CA GLU A 399 -2.20 21.43 22.66
C GLU A 399 -1.55 20.87 21.40
N LEU A 400 -2.28 20.06 20.64
CA LEU A 400 -1.78 19.51 19.36
C LEU A 400 -1.61 20.62 18.31
N ILE A 401 -2.57 21.55 18.23
CA ILE A 401 -2.48 22.71 17.31
C ILE A 401 -1.27 23.58 17.69
N ASP A 402 -1.08 23.85 18.97
CA ASP A 402 0.04 24.64 19.46
C ASP A 402 1.39 23.96 19.14
N MET A 403 1.46 22.65 19.33
CA MET A 403 2.65 21.88 18.98
C MET A 403 2.94 21.95 17.47
N CYS A 404 1.92 21.79 16.63
CA CYS A 404 2.07 21.91 15.17
C CYS A 404 2.50 23.35 14.80
N THR A 405 1.95 24.35 15.44
CA THR A 405 2.31 25.75 15.20
C THR A 405 3.80 26.02 15.49
N ARG A 406 4.30 25.45 16.58
CA ARG A 406 5.73 25.57 16.93
C ARG A 406 6.63 24.88 15.91
N ARG A 407 6.19 23.76 15.32
CA ARG A 407 7.00 22.97 14.38
C ARG A 407 6.93 23.48 12.94
N LEU A 408 5.75 23.92 12.51
CA LEU A 408 5.45 24.21 11.09
C LEU A 408 5.19 25.70 10.81
N GLY A 409 5.00 26.49 11.84
CA GLY A 409 4.52 27.86 11.70
C GLY A 409 2.98 27.90 11.59
N ALA A 410 2.40 29.04 11.93
CA ALA A 410 0.95 29.22 11.99
C ALA A 410 0.25 29.01 10.64
N PHE A 411 0.94 29.27 9.54
CA PHE A 411 0.33 29.17 8.20
C PHE A 411 0.01 27.70 7.85
N LYS A 412 0.95 26.79 8.14
CA LYS A 412 0.80 25.35 7.82
C LYS A 412 0.10 24.55 8.91
N ALA A 413 0.12 25.04 10.16
CA ALA A 413 -0.49 24.32 11.28
C ALA A 413 -1.99 24.15 11.05
N PRO A 414 -2.58 23.05 11.53
CA PRO A 414 -4.03 22.86 11.38
C PRO A 414 -4.80 23.87 12.23
N GLU A 415 -5.85 24.44 11.66
CA GLU A 415 -6.73 25.37 12.36
C GLU A 415 -7.69 24.65 13.30
N THR A 416 -7.95 23.38 13.02
CA THR A 416 -8.81 22.52 13.84
C THR A 416 -8.20 21.11 13.85
N VAL A 417 -8.20 20.47 15.01
CA VAL A 417 -7.86 19.05 15.17
C VAL A 417 -9.08 18.35 15.77
N TYR A 418 -9.61 17.38 15.04
CA TYR A 418 -10.72 16.54 15.50
C TYR A 418 -10.14 15.31 16.20
N VAL A 419 -10.58 15.05 17.43
CA VAL A 419 -10.21 13.82 18.14
C VAL A 419 -11.32 12.81 17.91
N LEU A 420 -11.01 11.69 17.25
CA LEU A 420 -11.99 10.68 16.85
C LEU A 420 -11.62 9.32 17.44
N GLU A 421 -12.60 8.42 17.53
CA GLU A 421 -12.35 7.05 18.00
C GLU A 421 -11.62 6.21 16.94
N ASP A 422 -11.86 6.49 15.66
CA ASP A 422 -11.21 5.77 14.55
C ASP A 422 -11.20 6.68 13.32
N LEU A 423 -10.21 6.47 12.43
CA LEU A 423 -10.14 7.18 11.15
C LEU A 423 -10.56 6.22 10.03
N PRO A 424 -11.25 6.73 9.00
CA PRO A 424 -11.66 5.85 7.88
C PRO A 424 -10.45 5.33 7.14
N LYS A 425 -10.37 4.02 7.01
CA LYS A 425 -9.25 3.33 6.34
C LYS A 425 -9.75 2.50 5.17
N GLY A 426 -8.91 2.39 4.16
CA GLY A 426 -9.12 1.43 3.09
C GLY A 426 -8.74 0.02 3.55
N PRO A 427 -9.04 -0.99 2.74
CA PRO A 427 -8.73 -2.39 3.10
C PRO A 427 -7.25 -2.65 3.35
N SER A 428 -6.38 -1.84 2.77
CA SER A 428 -4.92 -1.95 2.98
C SER A 428 -4.46 -1.31 4.30
N GLY A 429 -5.37 -0.70 5.08
CA GLY A 429 -5.02 0.02 6.30
C GLY A 429 -4.62 1.47 6.09
N LYS A 430 -4.63 1.97 4.84
CA LYS A 430 -4.29 3.37 4.54
C LYS A 430 -5.48 4.28 4.87
N ILE A 431 -5.21 5.38 5.57
CA ILE A 431 -6.24 6.37 5.91
C ILE A 431 -6.77 7.03 4.62
N GLN A 432 -8.09 7.11 4.51
CA GLN A 432 -8.79 7.68 3.35
C GLN A 432 -9.11 9.16 3.61
N ARG A 433 -8.15 10.06 3.30
CA ARG A 433 -8.29 11.50 3.58
C ARG A 433 -9.54 12.12 2.96
N LYS A 434 -9.88 11.73 1.73
CA LYS A 434 -11.08 12.27 1.05
C LYS A 434 -12.35 11.93 1.83
N LYS A 435 -12.48 10.65 2.22
CA LYS A 435 -13.63 10.20 3.01
C LYS A 435 -13.68 10.91 4.37
N LEU A 436 -12.51 11.10 5.00
CA LEU A 436 -12.40 11.82 6.26
C LEU A 436 -12.87 13.27 6.08
N ALA A 437 -12.43 13.95 5.02
CA ALA A 437 -12.84 15.33 4.72
C ALA A 437 -14.37 15.41 4.52
N GLU A 438 -14.95 14.47 3.79
CA GLU A 438 -16.40 14.40 3.56
C GLU A 438 -17.17 14.21 4.87
N MET A 439 -16.69 13.30 5.75
CA MET A 439 -17.29 13.05 7.06
C MET A 439 -17.28 14.29 7.95
N MET A 440 -16.15 14.99 8.00
CA MET A 440 -16.00 16.17 8.86
C MET A 440 -16.78 17.37 8.32
N LEU A 441 -16.90 17.50 6.99
CA LEU A 441 -17.72 18.55 6.39
C LEU A 441 -19.21 18.32 6.69
N ALA A 442 -19.68 17.08 6.58
CA ALA A 442 -21.06 16.73 6.90
C ALA A 442 -21.40 17.02 8.37
N ALA A 443 -20.48 16.71 9.28
CA ALA A 443 -20.65 16.98 10.71
C ALA A 443 -20.78 18.50 10.99
N THR A 444 -19.98 19.31 10.29
CA THR A 444 -19.99 20.78 10.47
C THR A 444 -21.27 21.44 9.94
N ILE A 445 -21.91 20.84 8.93
CA ILE A 445 -23.15 21.38 8.33
C ILE A 445 -24.38 20.96 9.17
N GLY A 446 -24.29 19.86 9.92
CA GLY A 446 -25.37 19.32 10.74
C GLY A 446 -25.56 19.99 12.11
N ASP A 447 -24.60 20.79 12.55
CA ASP A 447 -24.65 21.59 13.77
C ASP A 447 -25.12 23.02 13.46
#